data_44310f16a81e4970d4a1cb542ee8a0d3
#
_entry.id   44310f16a81e4970d4a1cb542ee8a0d3
#
_cell.length_a   1.000
_cell.length_b   1.000
_cell.length_c   1.000
_cell.angle_alpha   90.00
_cell.angle_beta   90.00
_cell.angle_gamma   90.00
#
_symmetry.space_group_name_H-M   'P 1'
#
loop_
_entity.id
_entity.type
_entity.pdbx_description
1 polymer ?
#
loop_
_entity_poly.entity_id
_entity_poly.type
_entity_poly.pdbx_seq_one_letter_code
_entity_poly.pdbx_strand_id
1 'polypeptide(L)'
;MDILQIHKPIMNKLEYFISENKIPHIIFYGPSGSGKRTILYNFINKIYKYDKQKINSYVMYVNCSHSKGIRFIRDELKFFAKTNIHNKNKFLFKSIVLFNADQLTNDAQSALRRCIEQYSNTTRFFVIIENENRLLKPILSRFCNIYIPY
;
A
#
# COMPACT_ATOMS: atom_id res chain seq x y z
N MET A 1 -10.84 2.03 18.63
CA MET A 1 -11.20 2.80 17.42
C MET A 1 -12.49 2.23 16.87
N ASP A 2 -13.50 3.08 16.77
CA ASP A 2 -14.81 2.65 16.30
C ASP A 2 -14.79 2.50 14.78
N ILE A 3 -15.02 1.28 14.32
CA ILE A 3 -15.17 1.01 12.90
C ILE A 3 -16.58 1.44 12.51
N LEU A 4 -16.67 2.37 11.55
CA LEU A 4 -17.95 2.79 11.03
C LEU A 4 -18.65 1.60 10.39
N GLN A 5 -19.94 1.47 10.61
CA GLN A 5 -20.69 0.35 10.05
C GLN A 5 -20.61 0.29 8.50
N ILE A 6 -20.51 1.45 7.88
CA ILE A 6 -20.36 1.56 6.42
C ILE A 6 -19.08 0.91 5.92
N HIS A 7 -18.05 0.81 6.78
CA HIS A 7 -16.76 0.21 6.42
C HIS A 7 -16.67 -1.28 6.77
N LYS A 8 -17.70 -1.84 7.39
CA LYS A 8 -17.67 -3.22 7.84
C LYS A 8 -17.44 -4.24 6.72
N PRO A 9 -18.09 -4.13 5.54
CA PRO A 9 -17.79 -5.04 4.43
C PRO A 9 -16.33 -4.96 3.98
N ILE A 10 -15.74 -3.77 4.00
CA ILE A 10 -14.35 -3.55 3.63
C ILE A 10 -13.43 -4.25 4.62
N MET A 11 -13.67 -4.06 5.91
CA MET A 11 -12.89 -4.70 6.96
C MET A 11 -12.97 -6.22 6.87
N ASN A 12 -14.14 -6.77 6.57
CA ASN A 12 -14.33 -8.21 6.39
C ASN A 12 -13.52 -8.74 5.21
N LYS A 13 -13.48 -7.99 4.11
CA LYS A 13 -12.68 -8.36 2.94
C LYS A 13 -11.19 -8.38 3.24
N LEU A 14 -10.70 -7.37 3.98
CA LEU A 14 -9.30 -7.29 4.37
C LEU A 14 -8.91 -8.42 5.32
N GLU A 15 -9.78 -8.75 6.26
CA GLU A 15 -9.55 -9.88 7.17
C GLU A 15 -9.51 -11.21 6.42
N TYR A 16 -10.33 -11.35 5.39
CA TYR A 16 -10.31 -12.53 4.53
C TYR A 16 -8.94 -12.68 3.85
N PHE A 17 -8.39 -11.61 3.31
CA PHE A 17 -7.06 -11.64 2.69
C PHE A 17 -6.00 -12.12 3.68
N ILE A 18 -6.07 -11.66 4.92
CA ILE A 18 -5.10 -12.05 5.96
C ILE A 18 -5.28 -13.53 6.31
N SER A 19 -6.52 -13.97 6.53
CA SER A 19 -6.81 -15.35 6.94
C SER A 19 -6.39 -16.36 5.88
N GLU A 20 -6.56 -16.04 4.60
CA GLU A 20 -6.17 -16.90 3.49
C GLU A 20 -4.69 -16.75 3.12
N ASN A 21 -3.98 -15.85 3.78
CA ASN A 21 -2.56 -15.53 3.49
C ASN A 21 -2.34 -15.18 2.01
N LYS A 22 -3.30 -14.47 1.42
CA LYS A 22 -3.26 -14.04 0.03
C LYS A 22 -3.59 -12.55 -0.05
N ILE A 23 -2.64 -11.72 0.35
CA ILE A 23 -2.81 -10.27 0.37
C ILE A 23 -2.32 -9.70 -0.96
N PRO A 24 -3.19 -9.05 -1.74
CA PRO A 24 -2.78 -8.41 -3.00
C PRO A 24 -2.20 -7.02 -2.76
N HIS A 25 -1.68 -6.40 -3.81
CA HIS A 25 -1.49 -4.96 -3.82
C HIS A 25 -2.87 -4.29 -3.80
N ILE A 26 -3.04 -3.25 -2.98
CA ILE A 26 -4.36 -2.63 -2.79
C ILE A 26 -4.30 -1.12 -2.99
N ILE A 27 -5.26 -0.58 -3.74
CA ILE A 27 -5.50 0.86 -3.81
C ILE A 27 -6.79 1.15 -3.03
N PHE A 28 -6.66 2.01 -2.01
CA PHE A 28 -7.80 2.57 -1.29
C PHE A 28 -8.09 3.95 -1.86
N TYR A 29 -9.27 4.13 -2.44
CA TYR A 29 -9.63 5.41 -3.03
C TYR A 29 -10.99 5.88 -2.53
N GLY A 30 -11.18 7.19 -2.54
CA GLY A 30 -12.41 7.80 -2.05
C GLY A 30 -12.18 9.22 -1.57
N PRO A 31 -13.26 9.90 -1.16
CA PRO A 31 -13.17 11.30 -0.78
C PRO A 31 -12.29 11.52 0.46
N SER A 32 -11.77 12.73 0.59
CA SER A 32 -11.01 13.13 1.77
C SER A 32 -11.89 13.00 3.01
N GLY A 33 -11.29 12.51 4.10
CA GLY A 33 -12.02 12.32 5.35
C GLY A 33 -12.87 11.06 5.42
N SER A 34 -12.77 10.17 4.45
CA SER A 34 -13.54 8.91 4.46
C SER A 34 -12.97 7.83 5.38
N GLY A 35 -11.79 8.07 5.97
CA GLY A 35 -11.16 7.12 6.88
C GLY A 35 -10.20 6.14 6.22
N LYS A 36 -9.71 6.45 5.02
CA LYS A 36 -8.80 5.58 4.28
C LYS A 36 -7.54 5.24 5.06
N ARG A 37 -6.89 6.23 5.66
CA ARG A 37 -5.67 6.03 6.45
C ARG A 37 -5.93 5.16 7.67
N THR A 38 -7.03 5.42 8.35
CA THR A 38 -7.44 4.65 9.53
C THR A 38 -7.60 3.17 9.20
N ILE A 39 -8.28 2.88 8.09
CA ILE A 39 -8.49 1.50 7.64
C ILE A 39 -7.16 0.85 7.30
N LEU A 40 -6.28 1.57 6.61
CA LEU A 40 -4.97 1.06 6.22
C LEU A 40 -4.11 0.76 7.45
N TYR A 41 -4.02 1.67 8.41
CA TYR A 41 -3.22 1.45 9.62
C TYR A 41 -3.72 0.25 10.41
N ASN A 42 -5.04 0.09 10.51
CA ASN A 42 -5.63 -1.08 11.16
C ASN A 42 -5.24 -2.37 10.42
N PHE A 43 -5.29 -2.35 9.09
CA PHE A 43 -4.91 -3.47 8.26
C PHE A 43 -3.44 -3.85 8.44
N ILE A 44 -2.54 -2.85 8.41
CA ILE A 44 -1.10 -3.05 8.63
C ILE A 44 -0.85 -3.67 10.01
N ASN A 45 -1.49 -3.13 11.05
CA ASN A 45 -1.36 -3.68 12.39
C ASN A 45 -1.77 -5.15 12.45
N LYS A 46 -2.84 -5.52 11.77
CA LYS A 46 -3.31 -6.91 11.73
C LYS A 46 -2.36 -7.82 10.97
N ILE A 47 -1.80 -7.35 9.85
CA ILE A 47 -0.84 -8.14 9.06
C ILE A 47 0.37 -8.51 9.91
N TYR A 48 0.92 -7.56 10.65
CA TYR A 48 2.13 -7.76 11.45
C TYR A 48 1.84 -8.06 12.91
N LYS A 49 0.59 -8.42 13.23
CA LYS A 49 0.13 -8.86 14.56
C LYS A 49 0.47 -7.86 15.67
N TYR A 50 0.35 -6.55 15.36
CA TYR A 50 0.59 -5.45 16.29
C TYR A 50 2.02 -5.39 16.84
N ASP A 51 2.98 -6.02 16.17
CA ASP A 51 4.38 -5.98 16.55
C ASP A 51 5.04 -4.71 16.00
N LYS A 52 5.26 -3.73 16.86
CA LYS A 52 5.81 -2.43 16.47
C LYS A 52 7.21 -2.53 15.86
N GLN A 53 8.03 -3.45 16.35
CA GLN A 53 9.38 -3.63 15.80
C GLN A 53 9.33 -4.16 14.38
N LYS A 54 8.44 -5.14 14.11
CA LYS A 54 8.24 -5.65 12.76
C LYS A 54 7.72 -4.56 11.83
N ILE A 55 6.72 -3.78 12.27
CA ILE A 55 6.18 -2.70 11.46
C ILE A 55 7.27 -1.70 11.09
N ASN A 56 8.11 -1.29 12.06
CA ASN A 56 9.19 -0.36 11.80
C ASN A 56 10.21 -0.90 10.77
N SER A 57 10.44 -2.20 10.77
CA SER A 57 11.42 -2.83 9.87
C SER A 57 10.84 -3.19 8.51
N TYR A 58 9.55 -3.55 8.45
CA TYR A 58 8.92 -4.10 7.25
C TYR A 58 8.06 -3.11 6.49
N VAL A 59 7.72 -1.97 7.06
CA VAL A 59 6.78 -1.03 6.46
C VAL A 59 7.44 0.31 6.19
N MET A 60 7.34 0.79 4.96
CA MET A 60 7.81 2.12 4.56
C MET A 60 6.61 2.98 4.18
N TYR A 61 6.51 4.18 4.75
CA TYR A 61 5.46 5.14 4.45
C TYR A 61 6.03 6.29 3.63
N VAL A 62 5.39 6.61 2.52
CA VAL A 62 5.82 7.67 1.61
C VAL A 62 4.64 8.58 1.27
N ASN A 63 4.84 9.89 1.39
CA ASN A 63 3.86 10.87 0.90
C ASN A 63 4.33 11.42 -0.44
N CYS A 64 3.60 11.11 -1.49
CA CYS A 64 3.95 11.48 -2.86
C CYS A 64 3.57 12.94 -3.20
N SER A 65 2.89 13.64 -2.30
CA SER A 65 2.50 15.05 -2.53
C SER A 65 3.67 16.03 -2.41
N HIS A 66 4.82 15.58 -1.89
CA HIS A 66 6.00 16.43 -1.71
C HIS A 66 6.93 16.38 -2.92
N SER A 67 6.39 16.37 -4.12
CA SER A 67 7.16 16.43 -5.37
C SER A 67 8.19 15.30 -5.49
N LYS A 68 7.81 14.10 -5.04
CA LYS A 68 8.66 12.94 -5.18
C LYS A 68 8.78 12.56 -6.65
N GLY A 69 10.01 12.64 -7.17
CA GLY A 69 10.28 12.38 -8.56
C GLY A 69 10.63 10.94 -8.84
N ILE A 70 10.93 10.68 -10.13
CA ILE A 70 11.31 9.37 -10.61
C ILE A 70 12.55 8.81 -9.90
N ARG A 71 13.50 9.67 -9.51
CA ARG A 71 14.71 9.27 -8.78
C ARG A 71 14.37 8.68 -7.41
N PHE A 72 13.46 9.34 -6.68
CA PHE A 72 13.05 8.86 -5.37
C PHE A 72 12.47 7.45 -5.48
N ILE A 73 11.57 7.24 -6.44
CA ILE A 73 10.94 5.94 -6.65
C ILE A 73 11.98 4.90 -7.05
N ARG A 74 12.88 5.28 -7.96
CA ARG A 74 13.90 4.36 -8.47
C ARG A 74 14.90 3.96 -7.38
N ASP A 75 15.34 4.91 -6.56
CA ASP A 75 16.42 4.69 -5.62
C ASP A 75 15.93 4.29 -4.23
N GLU A 76 15.02 5.06 -3.63
CA GLU A 76 14.57 4.85 -2.26
C GLU A 76 13.66 3.62 -2.11
N LEU A 77 12.68 3.50 -2.98
CA LEU A 77 11.77 2.34 -2.93
C LEU A 77 12.51 1.06 -3.28
N LYS A 78 13.37 1.11 -4.30
CA LYS A 78 14.19 -0.03 -4.69
C LYS A 78 15.11 -0.48 -3.56
N PHE A 79 15.80 0.45 -2.92
CA PHE A 79 16.68 0.14 -1.81
C PHE A 79 15.92 -0.57 -0.70
N PHE A 80 14.77 -0.03 -0.31
CA PHE A 80 13.95 -0.65 0.73
C PHE A 80 13.48 -2.06 0.32
N ALA A 81 13.01 -2.20 -0.92
CA ALA A 81 12.51 -3.49 -1.41
C ALA A 81 13.62 -4.55 -1.52
N LYS A 82 14.85 -4.13 -1.83
CA LYS A 82 16.00 -5.03 -1.93
C LYS A 82 16.57 -5.43 -0.60
N THR A 83 16.40 -4.62 0.45
CA THR A 83 17.01 -4.87 1.74
C THR A 83 16.53 -6.21 2.29
N ASN A 84 17.47 -7.11 2.52
CA ASN A 84 17.14 -8.40 3.11
C ASN A 84 16.90 -8.21 4.60
N ILE A 85 15.70 -8.53 5.03
CA ILE A 85 15.40 -8.62 6.45
C ILE A 85 15.60 -10.07 6.82
N HIS A 86 16.54 -10.33 7.75
CA HIS A 86 16.75 -11.67 8.28
C HIS A 86 15.49 -12.10 9.00
N ASN A 87 14.64 -12.77 8.29
CA ASN A 87 13.37 -13.23 8.82
C ASN A 87 13.31 -14.75 8.80
N LYS A 88 13.14 -15.33 9.98
CA LYS A 88 12.91 -16.77 10.11
C LYS A 88 11.51 -17.15 9.59
N ASN A 89 10.64 -16.17 9.41
CA ASN A 89 9.28 -16.39 8.94
C ASN A 89 9.19 -16.07 7.44
N LYS A 90 9.21 -17.10 6.62
CA LYS A 90 9.17 -16.99 5.15
C LYS A 90 7.86 -16.41 4.61
N PHE A 91 6.85 -16.22 5.45
CA PHE A 91 5.52 -15.75 5.05
C PHE A 91 5.34 -14.24 5.18
N LEU A 92 6.30 -13.53 5.79
CA LEU A 92 6.19 -12.07 5.90
C LEU A 92 6.78 -11.38 4.69
N PHE A 93 6.01 -10.46 4.16
CA PHE A 93 6.45 -9.57 3.08
C PHE A 93 6.69 -8.16 3.63
N LYS A 94 7.41 -7.34 2.88
CA LYS A 94 7.52 -5.91 3.17
C LYS A 94 6.30 -5.19 2.62
N SER A 95 5.94 -4.07 3.24
CA SER A 95 4.86 -3.22 2.77
C SER A 95 5.38 -1.82 2.46
N ILE A 96 5.04 -1.30 1.29
CA ILE A 96 5.29 0.09 0.92
C ILE A 96 3.93 0.77 0.83
N VAL A 97 3.73 1.80 1.66
CA VAL A 97 2.50 2.57 1.73
C VAL A 97 2.72 3.91 1.06
N LEU A 98 1.94 4.20 0.02
CA LEU A 98 2.07 5.42 -0.76
C LEU A 98 0.83 6.28 -0.58
N PHE A 99 1.01 7.46 0.03
CA PHE A 99 -0.05 8.46 0.16
C PHE A 99 0.00 9.43 -1.01
N ASN A 100 -1.15 9.77 -1.57
CA ASN A 100 -1.28 10.77 -2.63
C ASN A 100 -0.52 10.40 -3.91
N ALA A 101 -0.51 9.13 -4.26
CA ALA A 101 0.18 8.65 -5.47
C ALA A 101 -0.43 9.21 -6.75
N ASP A 102 -1.68 9.70 -6.72
CA ASP A 102 -2.33 10.38 -7.82
C ASP A 102 -1.68 11.73 -8.16
N GLN A 103 -0.79 12.23 -7.31
CA GLN A 103 -0.03 13.46 -7.57
C GLN A 103 1.32 13.20 -8.25
N LEU A 104 1.69 11.95 -8.48
CA LEU A 104 2.92 11.61 -9.21
C LEU A 104 2.78 11.95 -10.70
N THR A 105 3.89 12.37 -11.30
CA THR A 105 3.96 12.55 -12.75
C THR A 105 3.80 11.20 -13.46
N ASN A 106 3.49 11.23 -14.76
CA ASN A 106 3.38 10.01 -15.54
C ASN A 106 4.69 9.21 -15.55
N ASP A 107 5.83 9.88 -15.64
CA ASP A 107 7.14 9.22 -15.61
C ASP A 107 7.40 8.55 -14.26
N ALA A 108 7.05 9.24 -13.15
CA ALA A 108 7.19 8.65 -11.82
C ALA A 108 6.26 7.47 -11.63
N GLN A 109 5.03 7.55 -12.15
CA GLN A 109 4.11 6.42 -12.12
C GLN A 109 4.62 5.23 -12.92
N SER A 110 5.24 5.47 -14.07
CA SER A 110 5.83 4.40 -14.88
C SER A 110 7.00 3.72 -14.16
N ALA A 111 7.82 4.52 -13.44
CA ALA A 111 8.89 3.97 -12.62
C ALA A 111 8.33 3.15 -11.45
N LEU A 112 7.24 3.62 -10.84
CA LEU A 112 6.56 2.89 -9.79
C LEU A 112 6.02 1.54 -10.30
N ARG A 113 5.42 1.53 -11.48
CA ARG A 113 4.93 0.29 -12.09
C ARG A 113 6.05 -0.74 -12.26
N ARG A 114 7.21 -0.31 -12.74
CA ARG A 114 8.36 -1.20 -12.89
C ARG A 114 8.84 -1.75 -11.54
N CYS A 115 8.83 -0.90 -10.52
CA CYS A 115 9.18 -1.30 -9.15
C CYS A 115 8.21 -2.35 -8.62
N ILE A 116 6.91 -2.15 -8.82
CA ILE A 116 5.88 -3.09 -8.40
C ILE A 116 6.09 -4.44 -9.07
N GLU A 117 6.30 -4.45 -10.38
CA GLU A 117 6.51 -5.69 -11.14
C GLU A 117 7.76 -6.44 -10.67
N GLN A 118 8.83 -5.71 -10.38
CA GLN A 118 10.10 -6.31 -10.00
C GLN A 118 10.09 -6.93 -8.60
N TYR A 119 9.35 -6.33 -7.66
CA TYR A 119 9.40 -6.72 -6.25
C TYR A 119 8.10 -7.32 -5.72
N SER A 120 7.16 -7.67 -6.59
CA SER A 120 5.85 -8.18 -6.18
C SER A 120 5.92 -9.48 -5.37
N ASN A 121 6.97 -10.28 -5.52
CA ASN A 121 7.12 -11.53 -4.79
C ASN A 121 7.44 -11.32 -3.30
N THR A 122 8.12 -10.22 -2.98
CA THR A 122 8.61 -9.96 -1.61
C THR A 122 7.98 -8.74 -0.97
N THR A 123 7.28 -7.92 -1.74
CA THR A 123 6.78 -6.63 -1.30
C THR A 123 5.33 -6.44 -1.75
N ARG A 124 4.51 -5.85 -0.87
CA ARG A 124 3.15 -5.44 -1.20
C ARG A 124 3.08 -3.92 -1.18
N PHE A 125 2.35 -3.39 -2.15
CA PHE A 125 2.16 -1.94 -2.28
C PHE A 125 0.73 -1.60 -1.90
N PHE A 126 0.57 -0.69 -0.95
CA PHE A 126 -0.72 -0.19 -0.51
C PHE A 126 -0.77 1.31 -0.80
N VAL A 127 -1.76 1.73 -1.55
CA VAL A 127 -1.83 3.08 -2.10
C VAL A 127 -3.11 3.75 -1.61
N ILE A 128 -2.99 5.00 -1.17
CA ILE A 128 -4.14 5.82 -0.78
C ILE A 128 -4.22 7.01 -1.73
N ILE A 129 -5.34 7.15 -2.41
CA ILE A 129 -5.61 8.23 -3.35
C ILE A 129 -7.04 8.73 -3.21
N GLU A 130 -7.29 9.93 -3.71
CA GLU A 130 -8.65 10.47 -3.79
C GLU A 130 -9.29 10.18 -5.15
N ASN A 131 -8.53 10.33 -6.22
CA ASN A 131 -9.04 10.25 -7.59
C ASN A 131 -8.27 9.19 -8.40
N GLU A 132 -8.92 8.04 -8.63
CA GLU A 132 -8.31 6.95 -9.39
C GLU A 132 -8.05 7.30 -10.86
N ASN A 133 -8.76 8.30 -11.40
CA ASN A 133 -8.60 8.70 -12.81
C ASN A 133 -7.23 9.33 -13.07
N ARG A 134 -6.50 9.72 -12.05
CA ARG A 134 -5.15 10.28 -12.18
C ARG A 134 -4.06 9.22 -12.20
N LEU A 135 -4.39 7.97 -11.94
CA LEU A 135 -3.44 6.88 -12.04
C LEU A 135 -3.51 6.24 -13.43
N LEU A 136 -2.35 5.83 -13.91
CA LEU A 136 -2.25 5.13 -15.20
C LEU A 136 -2.95 3.77 -15.12
N LYS A 137 -3.64 3.38 -16.20
CA LYS A 137 -4.36 2.11 -16.26
C LYS A 137 -3.47 0.89 -15.94
N PRO A 138 -2.22 0.81 -16.41
CA PRO A 138 -1.36 -0.32 -16.05
C PRO A 138 -1.10 -0.46 -14.54
N ILE A 139 -1.12 0.66 -13.79
CA ILE A 139 -1.02 0.60 -12.33
C ILE A 139 -2.34 0.09 -11.74
N LEU A 140 -3.46 0.69 -12.15
CA LEU A 140 -4.78 0.30 -11.63
C LEU A 140 -5.06 -1.19 -11.84
N SER A 141 -4.65 -1.74 -12.98
CA SER A 141 -4.94 -3.14 -13.31
C SER A 141 -4.16 -4.14 -12.47
N ARG A 142 -3.06 -3.72 -11.83
CA ARG A 142 -2.24 -4.59 -10.98
C ARG A 142 -2.68 -4.61 -9.53
N PHE A 143 -3.66 -3.80 -9.17
CA PHE A 143 -4.10 -3.60 -7.79
C PHE A 143 -5.54 -4.08 -7.59
N CYS A 144 -5.83 -4.49 -6.37
CA CYS A 144 -7.21 -4.61 -5.92
C CYS A 144 -7.69 -3.21 -5.53
N ASN A 145 -8.65 -2.67 -6.25
CA ASN A 145 -9.14 -1.31 -6.03
C ASN A 145 -10.33 -1.35 -5.07
N ILE A 146 -10.18 -0.69 -3.91
CA ILE A 146 -11.22 -0.67 -2.87
C ILE A 146 -11.69 0.76 -2.66
N TYR A 147 -12.97 1.00 -2.92
CA TYR A 147 -13.60 2.29 -2.65
C TYR A 147 -13.96 2.42 -1.18
N ILE A 148 -13.58 3.55 -0.57
CA ILE A 148 -13.90 3.85 0.82
C ILE A 148 -14.91 5.00 0.83
N PRO A 149 -16.19 4.71 1.10
CA PRO A 149 -17.21 5.75 1.14
C PRO A 149 -17.06 6.67 2.34
N TYR A 150 -17.52 7.89 2.14
CA TYR A 150 -17.57 8.90 3.19
C TYR A 150 -18.68 8.61 4.20
#